data_a92dee1cf051b4b45978f9539f20bc69
#
_entry.id   a92dee1cf051b4b45978f9539f20bc69
#
_cell.length_a   1.000
_cell.length_b   1.000
_cell.length_c   1.000
_cell.angle_alpha   90.00
_cell.angle_beta   90.00
_cell.angle_gamma   90.00
#
_symmetry.space_group_name_H-M   'P 1'
#
loop_
_entity.id
_entity.type
_entity.pdbx_description
1 polymer ?
#
loop_
_entity_poly.entity_id
_entity_poly.type
_entity_poly.pdbx_seq_one_letter_code
_entity_poly.pdbx_strand_id
1 'polypeptide(L)'
;MAEIKNMDAVAALDAMDAHVDDWRDAVKGKQRGIFSFDDVAALKIKNLKKRIYTDIESIPAWKMKECIYKGVDDYEFLYDEWKELNVGDRWGNNGWSAFFKNSFDMPARFKGKKVTLNVYFGGDSLLTLNGVPYQGLDPFRNSVLLTDCAKGDEHYDVDIESYYVWHSNE
;
A
#
# COMPACT_ATOMS: atom_id res chain seq x y z
N MET A 1 -16.17 -2.84 1.16
CA MET A 1 -15.65 -1.84 2.10
C MET A 1 -14.13 -1.89 2.04
N ALA A 2 -13.49 -0.92 1.39
CA ALA A 2 -12.04 -0.88 1.23
C ALA A 2 -11.39 -0.44 2.55
N GLU A 3 -10.48 -1.24 3.07
CA GLU A 3 -9.68 -0.94 4.25
C GLU A 3 -8.35 -0.35 3.80
N ILE A 4 -8.08 0.89 4.17
CA ILE A 4 -6.78 1.51 3.90
C ILE A 4 -5.81 0.97 4.95
N LYS A 5 -4.91 0.12 4.51
CA LYS A 5 -3.79 -0.35 5.33
C LYS A 5 -2.57 0.50 5.06
N ASN A 6 -2.58 1.72 5.55
CA ASN A 6 -1.34 2.42 5.79
C ASN A 6 -0.90 2.03 7.21
N MET A 7 -0.05 1.02 7.34
CA MET A 7 0.49 0.63 8.64
C MET A 7 1.56 1.64 9.04
N ASP A 8 1.51 2.14 10.27
CA ASP A 8 2.64 2.82 10.87
C ASP A 8 3.91 1.97 10.66
N ALA A 9 4.95 2.55 10.07
CA ALA A 9 6.17 1.82 9.70
C ALA A 9 6.82 1.14 10.91
N VAL A 10 6.72 1.75 12.08
CA VAL A 10 7.23 1.18 13.35
C VAL A 10 6.34 0.01 13.79
N ALA A 11 5.02 0.18 13.76
CA ALA A 11 4.08 -0.89 14.09
C ALA A 11 4.16 -2.06 13.08
N ALA A 12 4.49 -1.77 11.80
CA ALA A 12 4.73 -2.80 10.79
C ALA A 12 6.01 -3.61 11.09
N LEU A 13 7.09 -2.94 11.50
CA LEU A 13 8.34 -3.58 11.89
C LEU A 13 8.16 -4.39 13.19
N ASP A 14 7.49 -3.83 14.20
CA ASP A 14 7.20 -4.50 15.46
C ASP A 14 6.27 -5.70 15.29
N ALA A 15 5.24 -5.59 14.43
CA ALA A 15 4.39 -6.72 14.08
C ALA A 15 5.14 -7.81 13.28
N MET A 16 6.16 -7.42 12.50
CA MET A 16 7.05 -8.36 11.82
C MET A 16 7.99 -9.05 12.81
N ASP A 17 8.49 -8.37 13.84
CA ASP A 17 9.38 -8.94 14.87
C ASP A 17 8.61 -9.77 15.90
N ALA A 18 7.43 -9.35 16.33
CA ALA A 18 6.60 -10.11 17.28
C ALA A 18 6.21 -11.50 16.73
N HIS A 19 6.11 -11.66 15.41
CA HIS A 19 5.86 -12.97 14.80
C HIS A 19 7.11 -13.87 14.65
N VAL A 20 8.32 -13.40 14.95
CA VAL A 20 9.52 -14.27 14.91
C VAL A 20 9.54 -15.26 16.05
N ASP A 21 9.04 -14.89 17.21
CA ASP A 21 9.00 -15.79 18.39
C ASP A 21 7.86 -16.82 18.30
N ASP A 22 6.80 -16.52 17.58
CA ASP A 22 5.62 -17.38 17.42
C ASP A 22 5.93 -18.72 16.72
N TRP A 23 6.94 -18.77 15.83
CA TRP A 23 7.35 -20.04 15.21
C TRP A 23 8.16 -20.93 16.14
N ARG A 24 8.95 -20.34 17.06
CA ARG A 24 9.71 -21.10 18.06
C ARG A 24 8.75 -21.81 19.02
N ASP A 25 7.66 -21.17 19.37
CA ASP A 25 6.65 -21.73 20.26
C ASP A 25 5.74 -22.72 19.52
N ALA A 26 5.39 -22.46 18.26
CA ALA A 26 4.69 -23.43 17.41
C ALA A 26 5.52 -24.69 17.13
N VAL A 27 6.85 -24.56 17.05
CA VAL A 27 7.79 -25.70 16.88
C VAL A 27 7.97 -26.45 18.20
N LYS A 28 8.00 -25.76 19.33
CA LYS A 28 8.12 -26.43 20.67
C LYS A 28 6.87 -27.22 21.07
N GLY A 29 5.68 -26.81 20.59
CA GLY A 29 4.42 -27.49 20.92
C GLY A 29 4.10 -28.71 20.04
N LYS A 30 4.75 -28.88 18.90
CA LYS A 30 4.61 -30.07 18.05
C LYS A 30 5.67 -31.09 18.39
N GLN A 31 5.28 -32.12 19.09
CA GLN A 31 6.13 -33.34 19.27
C GLN A 31 6.73 -33.74 17.92
N ARG A 32 8.05 -33.91 17.89
CA ARG A 32 8.93 -34.49 16.85
C ARG A 32 8.21 -35.18 15.67
N GLY A 33 7.46 -34.42 14.92
CA GLY A 33 6.80 -34.85 13.69
C GLY A 33 7.37 -34.06 12.53
N ILE A 34 7.73 -34.76 11.51
CA ILE A 34 8.31 -34.32 10.25
C ILE A 34 7.59 -33.06 9.76
N PHE A 35 8.34 -31.94 9.62
CA PHE A 35 7.85 -30.77 8.93
C PHE A 35 7.47 -31.15 7.50
N SER A 36 6.25 -30.86 7.08
CA SER A 36 5.86 -31.03 5.69
C SER A 36 6.68 -30.07 4.81
N PHE A 37 6.81 -30.38 3.54
CA PHE A 37 7.40 -29.46 2.57
C PHE A 37 6.71 -28.09 2.59
N ASP A 38 5.39 -28.08 2.77
CA ASP A 38 4.58 -26.86 2.81
C ASP A 38 4.91 -26.01 4.04
N ASP A 39 5.15 -26.59 5.23
CA ASP A 39 5.56 -25.86 6.43
C ASP A 39 6.93 -25.18 6.22
N VAL A 40 7.87 -25.88 5.60
CA VAL A 40 9.21 -25.34 5.29
C VAL A 40 9.14 -24.25 4.22
N ALA A 41 8.33 -24.44 3.20
CA ALA A 41 8.12 -23.46 2.14
C ALA A 41 7.47 -22.18 2.68
N ALA A 42 6.42 -22.31 3.49
CA ALA A 42 5.74 -21.19 4.14
C ALA A 42 6.70 -20.39 5.04
N LEU A 43 7.55 -21.07 5.82
CA LEU A 43 8.55 -20.42 6.65
C LEU A 43 9.60 -19.68 5.82
N LYS A 44 10.08 -20.28 4.73
CA LYS A 44 11.03 -19.62 3.81
C LYS A 44 10.43 -18.39 3.16
N ILE A 45 9.18 -18.48 2.69
CA ILE A 45 8.46 -17.34 2.11
C ILE A 45 8.29 -16.22 3.14
N LYS A 46 7.89 -16.54 4.38
CA LYS A 46 7.78 -15.57 5.47
C LYS A 46 9.12 -14.88 5.75
N ASN A 47 10.22 -15.61 5.78
CA ASN A 47 11.55 -15.05 6.00
C ASN A 47 12.05 -14.21 4.82
N LEU A 48 11.70 -14.57 3.57
CA LEU A 48 12.03 -13.76 2.40
C LEU A 48 11.25 -12.44 2.41
N LYS A 49 9.96 -12.46 2.73
CA LYS A 49 9.15 -11.24 2.84
C LYS A 49 9.74 -10.21 3.79
N LYS A 50 10.35 -10.63 4.91
CA LYS A 50 11.04 -9.73 5.85
C LYS A 50 12.29 -9.05 5.29
N ARG A 51 12.85 -9.57 4.20
CA ARG A 51 14.06 -9.05 3.56
C ARG A 51 13.78 -8.18 2.35
N ILE A 52 12.52 -8.06 1.95
CA ILE A 52 12.14 -7.25 0.78
C ILE A 52 12.45 -5.78 1.05
N TYR A 53 12.10 -5.30 2.24
CA TYR A 53 12.35 -3.92 2.65
C TYR A 53 13.40 -3.87 3.74
N THR A 54 14.44 -3.07 3.53
CA THR A 54 15.54 -2.84 4.49
C THR A 54 15.33 -1.56 5.30
N ASP A 55 14.42 -0.71 4.85
CA ASP A 55 14.11 0.58 5.46
C ASP A 55 12.72 1.02 4.99
N ILE A 56 11.93 1.63 5.86
CA ILE A 56 10.56 2.04 5.58
C ILE A 56 10.35 3.47 6.09
N GLU A 57 9.65 4.27 5.30
CA GLU A 57 9.17 5.60 5.68
C GLU A 57 7.66 5.67 5.46
N SER A 58 6.94 6.22 6.43
CA SER A 58 5.54 6.55 6.27
C SER A 58 5.39 7.89 5.58
N ILE A 59 4.57 7.95 4.54
CA ILE A 59 4.23 9.21 3.89
C ILE A 59 3.10 9.92 4.66
N PRO A 60 2.94 11.26 4.49
CA PRO A 60 1.90 12.03 5.15
C PRO A 60 0.48 11.52 4.86
N ALA A 61 -0.50 12.03 5.60
CA ALA A 61 -1.90 11.75 5.34
C ALA A 61 -2.29 12.15 3.91
N TRP A 62 -3.09 11.31 3.28
CA TRP A 62 -3.60 11.56 1.93
C TRP A 62 -4.77 12.53 1.96
N LYS A 63 -4.93 13.28 0.88
CA LYS A 63 -6.14 14.06 0.61
C LYS A 63 -7.01 13.28 -0.36
N MET A 64 -8.31 13.25 -0.11
CA MET A 64 -9.28 12.50 -0.90
C MET A 64 -10.45 13.38 -1.31
N LYS A 65 -11.00 13.11 -2.50
CA LYS A 65 -12.25 13.69 -2.99
C LYS A 65 -13.04 12.65 -3.74
N GLU A 66 -14.26 12.36 -3.27
CA GLU A 66 -15.14 11.36 -3.88
C GLU A 66 -16.01 11.96 -4.96
N CYS A 67 -16.33 11.16 -5.98
CA CYS A 67 -17.15 11.58 -7.12
C CYS A 67 -17.91 10.40 -7.73
N ILE A 68 -18.82 10.73 -8.62
CA ILE A 68 -19.47 9.79 -9.54
C ILE A 68 -18.91 10.05 -10.93
N TYR A 69 -18.35 9.03 -11.55
CA TYR A 69 -17.89 9.09 -12.94
C TYR A 69 -19.09 9.16 -13.89
N LYS A 70 -19.13 10.15 -14.76
CA LYS A 70 -20.20 10.35 -15.75
C LYS A 70 -19.73 10.10 -17.19
N GLY A 71 -18.43 10.23 -17.43
CA GLY A 71 -17.80 10.07 -18.74
C GLY A 71 -16.35 10.51 -18.70
N VAL A 72 -15.68 10.47 -19.84
CA VAL A 72 -14.30 10.90 -19.96
C VAL A 72 -14.16 12.36 -19.53
N ASP A 73 -13.31 12.61 -18.54
CA ASP A 73 -13.08 13.93 -17.92
C ASP A 73 -14.34 14.58 -17.32
N ASP A 74 -15.40 13.80 -17.09
CA ASP A 74 -16.67 14.26 -16.52
C ASP A 74 -16.98 13.56 -15.20
N TYR A 75 -16.88 14.31 -14.08
CA TYR A 75 -17.03 13.84 -12.72
C TYR A 75 -17.99 14.72 -11.92
N GLU A 76 -18.98 14.12 -11.32
CA GLU A 76 -19.86 14.77 -10.34
C GLU A 76 -19.27 14.57 -8.94
N PHE A 77 -18.57 15.61 -8.42
CA PHE A 77 -18.00 15.56 -7.08
C PHE A 77 -19.09 15.62 -6.01
N LEU A 78 -18.98 14.76 -4.98
CA LEU A 78 -19.95 14.68 -3.90
C LEU A 78 -19.83 15.82 -2.89
N TYR A 79 -18.70 16.53 -2.90
CA TYR A 79 -18.40 17.68 -2.07
C TYR A 79 -17.25 18.49 -2.70
N ASP A 80 -17.11 19.77 -2.31
CA ASP A 80 -16.16 20.68 -2.95
C ASP A 80 -14.75 20.60 -2.37
N GLU A 81 -14.62 20.30 -1.07
CA GLU A 81 -13.34 20.33 -0.37
C GLU A 81 -12.66 18.96 -0.36
N TRP A 82 -11.32 18.98 -0.36
CA TRP A 82 -10.52 17.78 -0.14
C TRP A 82 -10.54 17.38 1.33
N LYS A 83 -10.87 16.16 1.62
CA LYS A 83 -10.84 15.58 2.97
C LYS A 83 -9.48 14.93 3.23
N GLU A 84 -8.99 15.05 4.44
CA GLU A 84 -7.85 14.26 4.90
C GLU A 84 -8.29 12.81 5.12
N LEU A 85 -7.45 11.88 4.68
CA LEU A 85 -7.68 10.46 4.78
C LEU A 85 -6.59 9.83 5.65
N ASN A 86 -7.00 9.26 6.76
CA ASN A 86 -6.12 8.63 7.73
C ASN A 86 -6.22 7.10 7.65
N VAL A 87 -5.27 6.43 8.29
CA VAL A 87 -5.27 4.97 8.41
C VAL A 87 -6.53 4.49 9.13
N GLY A 88 -7.25 3.56 8.51
CA GLY A 88 -8.50 3.02 9.03
C GLY A 88 -9.75 3.76 8.58
N ASP A 89 -9.61 4.91 7.92
CA ASP A 89 -10.74 5.59 7.29
C ASP A 89 -11.28 4.76 6.12
N ARG A 90 -12.54 4.99 5.80
CA ARG A 90 -13.25 4.29 4.74
C ARG A 90 -13.75 5.29 3.73
N TRP A 91 -13.75 4.91 2.48
CA TRP A 91 -14.28 5.69 1.38
C TRP A 91 -15.11 4.82 0.44
N GLY A 92 -15.83 5.48 -0.42
CA GLY A 92 -16.51 4.84 -1.54
C GLY A 92 -17.83 4.16 -1.18
N ASN A 93 -18.61 4.01 -2.21
CA ASN A 93 -19.78 3.18 -2.28
C ASN A 93 -19.78 2.52 -3.67
N ASN A 94 -20.59 1.50 -3.89
CA ASN A 94 -20.62 0.80 -5.16
C ASN A 94 -20.89 1.77 -6.33
N GLY A 95 -19.99 1.78 -7.32
CA GLY A 95 -20.04 2.67 -8.48
C GLY A 95 -19.48 4.08 -8.25
N TRP A 96 -18.91 4.38 -7.09
CA TRP A 96 -18.24 5.66 -6.86
C TRP A 96 -16.78 5.60 -7.33
N SER A 97 -16.27 6.77 -7.67
CA SER A 97 -14.85 7.02 -7.88
C SER A 97 -14.31 7.96 -6.81
N ALA A 98 -13.02 7.96 -6.63
CA ALA A 98 -12.34 8.95 -5.78
C ALA A 98 -10.97 9.30 -6.34
N PHE A 99 -10.57 10.55 -6.11
CA PHE A 99 -9.22 11.02 -6.33
C PHE A 99 -8.50 11.12 -5.00
N PHE A 100 -7.25 10.64 -5.00
CA PHE A 100 -6.34 10.72 -3.85
C PHE A 100 -5.10 11.49 -4.26
N LYS A 101 -4.62 12.38 -3.38
CA LYS A 101 -3.43 13.18 -3.60
C LYS A 101 -2.49 13.13 -2.42
N ASN A 102 -1.22 13.03 -2.72
CA ASN A 102 -0.14 13.20 -1.75
C ASN A 102 1.07 13.82 -2.43
N SER A 103 1.92 14.44 -1.62
CA SER A 103 3.17 15.03 -2.06
C SER A 103 4.20 14.80 -0.96
N PHE A 104 5.39 14.30 -1.32
CA PHE A 104 6.44 14.00 -0.36
C PHE A 104 7.83 14.10 -0.99
N ASP A 105 8.81 14.33 -0.12
CA ASP A 105 10.22 14.34 -0.49
C ASP A 105 10.87 12.99 -0.18
N MET A 106 11.80 12.56 -1.04
CA MET A 106 12.59 11.37 -0.82
C MET A 106 13.50 11.56 0.40
N PRO A 107 13.42 10.72 1.44
CA PRO A 107 14.31 10.83 2.58
C PRO A 107 15.78 10.69 2.19
N ALA A 108 16.65 11.59 2.68
CA ALA A 108 18.09 11.59 2.37
C ALA A 108 18.77 10.25 2.70
N ARG A 109 18.26 9.51 3.72
CA ARG A 109 18.77 8.19 4.09
C ARG A 109 18.51 7.09 3.04
N PHE A 110 17.64 7.37 2.06
CA PHE A 110 17.38 6.44 0.95
C PHE A 110 18.35 6.63 -0.23
N LYS A 111 19.26 7.59 -0.14
CA LYS A 111 20.27 7.83 -1.20
C LYS A 111 21.00 6.55 -1.59
N GLY A 112 21.04 6.28 -2.89
CA GLY A 112 21.66 5.09 -3.46
C GLY A 112 20.81 3.81 -3.37
N LYS A 113 19.60 3.88 -2.78
CA LYS A 113 18.71 2.73 -2.65
C LYS A 113 17.69 2.69 -3.78
N LYS A 114 17.23 1.49 -4.10
CA LYS A 114 16.01 1.28 -4.87
C LYS A 114 14.82 1.53 -3.97
N VAL A 115 13.87 2.36 -4.42
CA VAL A 115 12.71 2.77 -3.60
C VAL A 115 11.40 2.49 -4.32
N THR A 116 10.47 1.90 -3.58
CA THR A 116 9.10 1.66 -4.02
C THR A 116 8.11 2.35 -3.10
N LEU A 117 7.02 2.86 -3.67
CA LEU A 117 5.84 3.31 -2.96
C LEU A 117 4.86 2.13 -2.88
N ASN A 118 4.47 1.74 -1.67
CA ASN A 118 3.41 0.76 -1.46
C ASN A 118 2.13 1.49 -1.08
N VAL A 119 1.14 1.44 -1.97
CA VAL A 119 -0.11 2.17 -1.81
C VAL A 119 -1.27 1.38 -2.41
N TYR A 120 -2.37 1.29 -1.65
CA TYR A 120 -3.60 0.68 -2.11
C TYR A 120 -4.79 1.21 -1.31
N PHE A 121 -5.77 1.79 -2.00
CA PHE A 121 -6.98 2.35 -1.40
C PHE A 121 -8.21 1.45 -1.55
N GLY A 122 -8.08 0.31 -2.21
CA GLY A 122 -9.20 -0.52 -2.64
C GLY A 122 -9.70 -0.12 -4.02
N GLY A 123 -10.37 -1.04 -4.71
CA GLY A 123 -10.81 -0.86 -6.08
C GLY A 123 -9.70 -0.95 -7.13
N ASP A 124 -10.04 -0.69 -8.37
CA ASP A 124 -9.08 -0.56 -9.47
C ASP A 124 -8.67 0.89 -9.60
N SER A 125 -7.38 1.15 -9.72
CA SER A 125 -6.88 2.52 -9.67
C SER A 125 -5.83 2.78 -10.75
N LEU A 126 -5.69 4.06 -11.14
CA LEU A 126 -4.59 4.57 -11.94
C LEU A 126 -3.78 5.56 -11.11
N LEU A 127 -2.50 5.27 -10.95
CA LEU A 127 -1.55 6.17 -10.32
C LEU A 127 -0.87 7.03 -11.37
N THR A 128 -0.86 8.33 -11.11
CA THR A 128 -0.13 9.36 -11.84
C THR A 128 1.02 9.86 -10.96
N LEU A 129 2.22 9.91 -11.51
CA LEU A 129 3.42 10.37 -10.81
C LEU A 129 3.94 11.63 -11.49
N ASN A 130 4.05 12.73 -10.74
CA ASN A 130 4.49 14.04 -11.26
C ASN A 130 3.71 14.45 -12.52
N GLY A 131 2.39 14.26 -12.52
CA GLY A 131 1.50 14.61 -13.62
C GLY A 131 1.53 13.64 -14.81
N VAL A 132 2.24 12.52 -14.74
CA VAL A 132 2.31 11.52 -15.82
C VAL A 132 1.64 10.22 -15.38
N PRO A 133 0.65 9.67 -16.11
CA PRO A 133 0.10 8.34 -15.84
C PRO A 133 1.20 7.31 -15.80
N TYR A 134 1.25 6.51 -14.74
CA TYR A 134 2.42 5.68 -14.46
C TYR A 134 2.09 4.20 -14.32
N GLN A 135 1.16 3.85 -13.42
CA GLN A 135 0.85 2.45 -13.13
C GLN A 135 -0.60 2.25 -12.71
N GLY A 136 -1.22 1.17 -13.22
CA GLY A 136 -2.48 0.65 -12.67
C GLY A 136 -2.22 -0.05 -11.34
N LEU A 137 -3.13 0.16 -10.37
CA LEU A 137 -3.06 -0.44 -9.05
C LEU A 137 -4.27 -1.34 -8.82
N ASP A 138 -4.00 -2.49 -8.20
CA ASP A 138 -4.98 -3.45 -7.72
C ASP A 138 -4.43 -4.17 -6.46
N PRO A 139 -5.18 -5.10 -5.82
CA PRO A 139 -4.71 -5.80 -4.63
C PRO A 139 -3.37 -6.54 -4.81
N PHE A 140 -3.01 -6.91 -6.05
CA PHE A 140 -1.81 -7.67 -6.37
C PHE A 140 -0.68 -6.80 -6.95
N ARG A 141 -1.01 -5.59 -7.41
CA ARG A 141 -0.09 -4.62 -8.02
C ARG A 141 -0.17 -3.29 -7.26
N ASN A 142 0.26 -3.29 -6.02
CA ASN A 142 0.21 -2.14 -5.10
C ASN A 142 1.60 -1.59 -4.73
N SER A 143 2.64 -2.08 -5.39
CA SER A 143 4.02 -1.63 -5.22
C SER A 143 4.49 -0.93 -6.49
N VAL A 144 4.78 0.35 -6.39
CA VAL A 144 5.15 1.24 -7.50
C VAL A 144 6.64 1.57 -7.38
N LEU A 145 7.42 1.28 -8.41
CA LEU A 145 8.83 1.66 -8.44
C LEU A 145 8.96 3.17 -8.62
N LEU A 146 9.48 3.87 -7.64
CA LEU A 146 9.78 5.31 -7.74
C LEU A 146 11.14 5.54 -8.42
N THR A 147 12.15 4.80 -8.00
CA THR A 147 13.50 4.91 -8.55
C THR A 147 14.31 3.65 -8.26
N ASP A 148 15.24 3.31 -9.16
CA ASP A 148 16.23 2.25 -8.93
C ASP A 148 17.42 2.71 -8.08
N CYS A 149 17.65 4.03 -8.00
CA CYS A 149 18.78 4.63 -7.26
C CYS A 149 18.41 6.05 -6.82
N ALA A 150 17.86 6.17 -5.61
CA ALA A 150 17.44 7.45 -5.06
C ALA A 150 18.60 8.43 -4.92
N LYS A 151 18.37 9.70 -5.20
CA LYS A 151 19.33 10.79 -4.96
C LYS A 151 19.22 11.30 -3.52
N GLY A 152 18.04 11.17 -2.90
CA GLY A 152 17.74 11.59 -1.52
C GLY A 152 17.27 13.03 -1.40
N ASP A 153 16.81 13.62 -2.50
CA ASP A 153 16.27 14.98 -2.60
C ASP A 153 15.15 15.10 -3.64
N GLU A 154 14.69 13.97 -4.19
CA GLU A 154 13.61 13.96 -5.18
C GLU A 154 12.29 14.31 -4.52
N HIS A 155 11.48 15.08 -5.23
CA HIS A 155 10.11 15.38 -4.88
C HIS A 155 9.15 14.57 -5.74
N TYR A 156 8.10 14.05 -5.12
CA TYR A 156 7.05 13.29 -5.80
C TYR A 156 5.68 13.85 -5.49
N ASP A 157 4.96 14.23 -6.56
CA ASP A 157 3.52 14.44 -6.53
C ASP A 157 2.84 13.17 -7.00
N VAL A 158 1.94 12.65 -6.20
CA VAL A 158 1.22 11.40 -6.49
C VAL A 158 -0.27 11.68 -6.50
N ASP A 159 -0.89 11.45 -7.65
CA ASP A 159 -2.33 11.46 -7.82
C ASP A 159 -2.80 10.04 -8.13
N ILE A 160 -3.90 9.62 -7.52
CA ILE A 160 -4.50 8.30 -7.78
C ILE A 160 -5.98 8.52 -8.03
N GLU A 161 -6.46 8.07 -9.18
CA GLU A 161 -7.88 7.89 -9.46
C GLU A 161 -8.25 6.44 -9.19
N SER A 162 -9.29 6.21 -8.40
CA SER A 162 -9.73 4.89 -8.01
C SER A 162 -11.23 4.72 -8.25
N TYR A 163 -11.61 3.58 -8.82
CA TYR A 163 -12.99 3.18 -8.96
C TYR A 163 -13.33 2.11 -7.92
N TYR A 164 -14.37 2.37 -7.13
CA TYR A 164 -14.81 1.46 -6.08
C TYR A 164 -15.59 0.29 -6.68
N VAL A 165 -15.00 -0.90 -6.62
CA VAL A 165 -15.66 -2.14 -7.02
C VAL A 165 -15.93 -2.98 -5.79
N TRP A 166 -17.20 -3.30 -5.56
CA TRP A 166 -17.56 -4.30 -4.58
C TRP A 166 -17.39 -5.68 -5.22
N HIS A 167 -16.37 -6.41 -4.83
CA HIS A 167 -16.30 -7.84 -5.10
C HIS A 167 -17.10 -8.56 -4.02
N SER A 168 -18.36 -8.91 -4.28
CA SER A 168 -19.07 -9.91 -3.48
C SER A 168 -18.32 -11.23 -3.71
N ASN A 169 -17.63 -11.73 -2.70
CA ASN A 169 -17.29 -13.13 -2.67
C ASN A 169 -18.61 -13.89 -2.46
N GLU A 170 -19.24 -14.35 -3.55
CA GLU A 170 -20.26 -15.40 -3.52
C GLU A 170 -19.58 -16.75 -3.30
#